data_97ca9c662eec5bb69db269725486c3e9
#
_entry.id   97ca9c662eec5bb69db269725486c3e9
#
_cell.length_a   1.000
_cell.length_b   1.000
_cell.length_c   1.000
_cell.angle_alpha   90.00
_cell.angle_beta   90.00
_cell.angle_gamma   90.00
#
_symmetry.space_group_name_H-M   'P 1'
#
loop_
_entity.id
_entity.type
_entity.pdbx_description
1 polymer ?
#
loop_
_entity_poly.entity_id
_entity_poly.type
_entity_poly.pdbx_seq_one_letter_code
_entity_poly.pdbx_strand_id
1 'polypeptide(L)'
;MVLLIFAAAGILLLFYLFTRKSEQPVQKVNIQADIQHDEEAEIFLAGGCFWGVQKFLSSLEGVRFTECGYANGTSDNPSYEDVCTKDTGFAECVHVLYDKNVLTLEELLNQFYTIIDPVSVNRQGNDTGSQYRTG
;
A
#
# COMPACT_ATOMS: atom_id res chain seq x y z
N MET A 1 37.21 21.20 44.74
CA MET A 1 36.83 21.66 43.37
C MET A 1 36.93 20.58 42.29
N VAL A 2 37.52 19.42 42.58
CA VAL A 2 37.69 18.32 41.62
C VAL A 2 36.44 17.37 41.55
N LEU A 3 35.68 17.24 42.62
CA LEU A 3 34.53 16.32 42.69
C LEU A 3 33.33 16.76 41.82
N LEU A 4 33.16 18.07 41.59
CA LEU A 4 32.03 18.62 40.76
C LEU A 4 32.25 18.43 39.26
N ILE A 5 33.47 18.28 38.79
CA ILE A 5 33.79 18.13 37.36
C ILE A 5 33.46 16.73 36.88
N PHE A 6 33.63 15.69 37.74
CA PHE A 6 33.31 14.30 37.38
C PHE A 6 31.82 14.04 37.33
N ALA A 7 31.00 14.73 38.13
CA ALA A 7 29.54 14.60 38.10
C ALA A 7 28.94 15.17 36.79
N ALA A 8 29.46 16.31 36.31
CA ALA A 8 28.98 16.93 35.07
C ALA A 8 29.35 16.11 33.83
N ALA A 9 30.53 15.49 33.81
CA ALA A 9 30.97 14.63 32.70
C ALA A 9 30.13 13.34 32.61
N GLY A 10 29.76 12.77 33.77
CA GLY A 10 28.90 11.58 33.83
C GLY A 10 27.48 11.84 33.33
N ILE A 11 26.89 12.99 33.67
CA ILE A 11 25.55 13.39 33.23
C ILE A 11 25.55 13.69 31.73
N LEU A 12 26.55 14.32 31.18
CA LEU A 12 26.70 14.59 29.74
C LEU A 12 26.86 13.28 28.94
N LEU A 13 27.61 12.31 29.47
CA LEU A 13 27.79 11.01 28.83
C LEU A 13 26.48 10.21 28.83
N LEU A 14 25.74 10.22 29.95
CA LEU A 14 24.42 9.60 30.05
C LEU A 14 23.40 10.24 29.09
N PHE A 15 23.41 11.58 28.99
CA PHE A 15 22.54 12.30 28.06
C PHE A 15 22.91 12.02 26.61
N TYR A 16 24.19 11.91 26.27
CA TYR A 16 24.66 11.54 24.94
C TYR A 16 24.28 10.11 24.56
N LEU A 17 24.31 9.17 25.50
CA LEU A 17 23.88 7.78 25.26
C LEU A 17 22.38 7.66 25.14
N PHE A 18 21.62 8.52 25.83
CA PHE A 18 20.15 8.52 25.74
C PHE A 18 19.61 9.19 24.48
N THR A 19 20.35 10.14 23.91
CA THR A 19 19.99 10.82 22.66
C THR A 19 20.44 10.08 21.41
N ARG A 20 21.26 9.03 21.52
CA ARG A 20 21.48 8.10 20.43
C ARG A 20 20.17 7.31 20.21
N LYS A 21 19.26 7.93 19.49
CA LYS A 21 18.19 7.22 18.80
C LYS A 21 18.86 6.09 18.04
N SER A 22 18.67 4.84 18.49
CA SER A 22 19.08 3.68 17.73
C SER A 22 18.28 3.72 16.44
N GLU A 23 18.88 4.25 15.39
CA GLU A 23 18.41 3.97 14.04
C GLU A 23 18.60 2.46 13.85
N GLN A 24 17.60 1.71 14.22
CA GLN A 24 17.49 0.34 13.81
C GLN A 24 17.53 0.38 12.28
N PRO A 25 18.49 -0.27 11.62
CA PRO A 25 18.46 -0.34 10.17
C PRO A 25 17.10 -0.92 9.82
N VAL A 26 16.33 -0.19 9.01
CA VAL A 26 15.11 -0.70 8.41
C VAL A 26 15.54 -1.97 7.71
N GLN A 27 15.23 -3.12 8.31
CA GLN A 27 15.41 -4.40 7.67
C GLN A 27 14.51 -4.34 6.43
N LYS A 28 15.13 -4.21 5.26
CA LYS A 28 14.42 -4.44 4.02
C LYS A 28 13.96 -5.88 4.11
N VAL A 29 12.71 -6.08 4.49
CA VAL A 29 12.05 -7.37 4.39
C VAL A 29 12.13 -7.71 2.92
N ASN A 30 12.95 -8.70 2.58
CA ASN A 30 13.04 -9.21 1.22
C ASN A 30 11.78 -10.04 0.99
N ILE A 31 10.68 -9.35 0.65
CA ILE A 31 9.38 -9.95 0.36
C ILE A 31 9.49 -10.99 -0.76
N GLN A 32 10.56 -10.92 -1.56
CA GLN A 32 10.84 -11.85 -2.66
C GLN A 32 11.36 -13.23 -2.23
N ALA A 33 11.75 -13.42 -0.96
CA ALA A 33 12.34 -14.69 -0.52
C ALA A 33 11.31 -15.71 -0.01
N ASP A 34 10.07 -15.28 0.29
CA ASP A 34 9.04 -16.15 0.87
C ASP A 34 7.85 -16.46 -0.08
N ILE A 35 7.83 -15.88 -1.29
CA ILE A 35 6.76 -16.10 -2.28
C ILE A 35 7.25 -17.10 -3.34
N GLN A 36 7.55 -18.31 -2.93
CA GLN A 36 7.68 -19.47 -3.82
C GLN A 36 6.59 -20.49 -3.50
N HIS A 37 5.35 -20.05 -3.50
CA HIS A 37 4.21 -20.96 -3.63
C HIS A 37 3.73 -20.85 -5.08
N ASP A 38 3.89 -21.95 -5.82
CA ASP A 38 3.37 -22.17 -7.20
C ASP A 38 1.84 -21.97 -7.27
N GLU A 39 1.22 -21.73 -6.12
CA GLU A 39 -0.22 -21.62 -5.87
C GLU A 39 -0.71 -20.16 -5.70
N GLU A 40 0.20 -19.20 -5.48
CA GLU A 40 -0.17 -17.78 -5.33
C GLU A 40 -0.10 -17.04 -6.67
N ALA A 41 -0.98 -16.08 -6.84
CA ALA A 41 -0.97 -15.14 -7.94
C ALA A 41 -1.21 -13.72 -7.44
N GLU A 42 -0.79 -12.75 -8.24
CA GLU A 42 -1.03 -11.33 -7.97
C GLU A 42 -1.78 -10.66 -9.11
N ILE A 43 -2.56 -9.65 -8.76
CA ILE A 43 -3.25 -8.78 -9.71
C ILE A 43 -3.38 -7.38 -9.11
N PHE A 44 -3.44 -6.38 -10.00
CA PHE A 44 -3.71 -4.99 -9.66
C PHE A 44 -5.07 -4.61 -10.22
N LEU A 45 -5.97 -4.10 -9.37
CA LEU A 45 -7.35 -3.78 -9.73
C LEU A 45 -7.66 -2.33 -9.40
N ALA A 46 -8.12 -1.56 -10.39
CA ALA A 46 -8.57 -0.19 -10.26
C ALA A 46 -10.08 -0.10 -10.52
N GLY A 47 -10.83 0.53 -9.61
CA GLY A 47 -12.30 0.60 -9.73
C GLY A 47 -12.93 1.56 -8.72
N GLY A 48 -12.53 2.83 -8.76
CA GLY A 48 -13.00 3.86 -7.83
C GLY A 48 -12.13 3.99 -6.59
N CYS A 49 -12.70 4.44 -5.49
CA CYS A 49 -11.96 4.63 -4.24
C CYS A 49 -11.33 3.31 -3.75
N PHE A 50 -10.00 3.29 -3.72
CA PHE A 50 -9.23 2.08 -3.39
C PHE A 50 -9.51 1.53 -1.98
N TRP A 51 -9.93 2.37 -1.01
CA TRP A 51 -10.30 1.87 0.33
C TRP A 51 -11.55 0.99 0.31
N GLY A 52 -12.55 1.36 -0.50
CA GLY A 52 -13.75 0.56 -0.70
C GLY A 52 -13.46 -0.76 -1.40
N VAL A 53 -12.67 -0.69 -2.47
CA VAL A 53 -12.21 -1.85 -3.24
C VAL A 53 -11.36 -2.78 -2.36
N GLN A 54 -10.39 -2.25 -1.63
CA GLN A 54 -9.54 -3.03 -0.73
C GLN A 54 -10.36 -3.76 0.34
N LYS A 55 -11.29 -3.04 0.99
CA LYS A 55 -12.15 -3.61 2.02
C LYS A 55 -12.96 -4.78 1.50
N PHE A 56 -13.49 -4.67 0.28
CA PHE A 56 -14.25 -5.75 -0.35
C PHE A 56 -13.33 -6.93 -0.70
N LEU A 57 -12.24 -6.68 -1.43
CA LEU A 57 -11.33 -7.73 -1.89
C LEU A 57 -10.69 -8.50 -0.72
N SER A 58 -10.32 -7.80 0.35
CA SER A 58 -9.76 -8.43 1.56
C SER A 58 -10.74 -9.34 2.30
N SER A 59 -12.03 -9.25 2.00
CA SER A 59 -13.06 -10.12 2.61
C SER A 59 -13.30 -11.42 1.85
N LEU A 60 -12.73 -11.57 0.64
CA LEU A 60 -12.92 -12.75 -0.18
C LEU A 60 -12.06 -13.91 0.33
N GLU A 61 -12.65 -15.09 0.43
CA GLU A 61 -11.90 -16.31 0.73
C GLU A 61 -10.88 -16.57 -0.39
N GLY A 62 -9.67 -16.92 -0.03
CA GLY A 62 -8.55 -17.10 -0.97
C GLY A 62 -7.68 -15.85 -1.17
N VAL A 63 -8.14 -14.65 -0.83
CA VAL A 63 -7.29 -13.45 -0.80
C VAL A 63 -6.39 -13.50 0.43
N ARG A 64 -5.08 -13.39 0.20
CA ARG A 64 -4.04 -13.48 1.24
C ARG A 64 -3.55 -12.11 1.71
N PHE A 65 -3.47 -11.15 0.78
CA PHE A 65 -2.97 -9.82 1.05
C PHE A 65 -3.59 -8.80 0.11
N THR A 66 -3.78 -7.57 0.61
CA THR A 66 -4.21 -6.43 -0.21
C THR A 66 -3.50 -5.16 0.22
N GLU A 67 -3.09 -4.34 -0.74
CA GLU A 67 -2.45 -3.05 -0.50
C GLU A 67 -2.99 -1.99 -1.46
N CYS A 68 -3.33 -0.81 -0.92
CA CYS A 68 -3.71 0.33 -1.74
C CYS A 68 -2.48 1.03 -2.31
N GLY A 69 -2.58 1.51 -3.55
CA GLY A 69 -1.52 2.23 -4.22
C GLY A 69 -2.02 2.98 -5.45
N TYR A 70 -1.08 3.42 -6.26
CA TYR A 70 -1.34 4.15 -7.50
C TYR A 70 -0.66 3.46 -8.68
N ALA A 71 -1.37 3.36 -9.80
CA ALA A 71 -0.86 2.71 -11.01
C ALA A 71 -1.03 3.59 -12.26
N ASN A 72 -0.16 3.33 -13.25
CA ASN A 72 -0.24 3.90 -14.59
C ASN A 72 -0.14 5.43 -14.67
N GLY A 73 0.59 6.05 -13.74
CA GLY A 73 0.85 7.48 -13.77
C GLY A 73 2.15 7.85 -14.50
N THR A 74 2.43 9.15 -14.56
CA THR A 74 3.54 9.72 -15.34
C THR A 74 4.72 10.20 -14.52
N SER A 75 4.66 10.10 -13.18
CA SER A 75 5.72 10.53 -12.26
C SER A 75 6.05 9.44 -11.24
N ASP A 76 7.19 9.59 -10.58
CA ASP A 76 7.58 8.71 -9.48
C ASP A 76 6.99 9.20 -8.15
N ASN A 77 6.57 8.28 -7.29
CA ASN A 77 6.14 8.51 -5.91
C ASN A 77 5.12 9.67 -5.74
N PRO A 78 3.92 9.58 -6.34
CA PRO A 78 2.91 10.62 -6.20
C PRO A 78 2.42 10.70 -4.76
N SER A 79 2.16 11.92 -4.26
CA SER A 79 1.39 12.08 -3.04
C SER A 79 -0.11 11.91 -3.32
N TYR A 80 -0.89 11.60 -2.27
CA TYR A 80 -2.35 11.54 -2.38
C TYR A 80 -2.93 12.86 -2.89
N GLU A 81 -2.42 13.98 -2.38
CA GLU A 81 -2.85 15.32 -2.80
C GLU A 81 -2.58 15.54 -4.29
N ASP A 82 -1.41 15.13 -4.79
CA ASP A 82 -1.08 15.24 -6.22
C ASP A 82 -2.05 14.47 -7.10
N VAL A 83 -2.39 13.24 -6.72
CA VAL A 83 -3.30 12.39 -7.48
C VAL A 83 -4.72 12.97 -7.49
N CYS A 84 -5.18 13.56 -6.37
CA CYS A 84 -6.51 14.13 -6.26
C CYS A 84 -6.66 15.51 -6.92
N THR A 85 -5.58 16.30 -7.01
CA THR A 85 -5.65 17.72 -7.43
C THR A 85 -4.98 18.02 -8.76
N LYS A 86 -4.10 17.12 -9.25
CA LYS A 86 -3.34 17.28 -10.48
C LYS A 86 -3.67 16.20 -11.49
N ASP A 87 -3.46 16.47 -12.75
CA ASP A 87 -3.55 15.45 -13.81
C ASP A 87 -2.24 14.64 -13.84
N THR A 88 -2.11 13.71 -12.92
CA THR A 88 -0.92 12.85 -12.78
C THR A 88 -0.98 11.58 -13.61
N GLY A 89 -2.14 11.28 -14.20
CA GLY A 89 -2.38 10.03 -14.92
C GLY A 89 -2.50 8.79 -14.04
N PHE A 90 -2.28 8.88 -12.73
CA PHE A 90 -2.44 7.74 -11.83
C PHE A 90 -3.89 7.33 -11.64
N ALA A 91 -4.13 6.02 -11.49
CA ALA A 91 -5.38 5.47 -10.97
C ALA A 91 -5.16 4.99 -9.54
N GLU A 92 -6.17 5.16 -8.68
CA GLU A 92 -6.27 4.43 -7.43
C GLU A 92 -6.40 2.95 -7.72
N CYS A 93 -5.57 2.13 -7.07
CA CYS A 93 -5.41 0.72 -7.39
C CYS A 93 -5.23 -0.09 -6.11
N VAL A 94 -5.66 -1.34 -6.14
CA VAL A 94 -5.42 -2.32 -5.08
C VAL A 94 -4.58 -3.46 -5.64
N HIS A 95 -3.41 -3.68 -5.05
CA HIS A 95 -2.61 -4.88 -5.24
C HIS A 95 -3.24 -6.01 -4.44
N VAL A 96 -3.44 -7.16 -5.05
CA VAL A 96 -4.07 -8.34 -4.45
C VAL A 96 -3.19 -9.56 -4.66
N LEU A 97 -2.83 -10.24 -3.57
CA LEU A 97 -2.25 -11.59 -3.61
C LEU A 97 -3.34 -12.58 -3.24
N TYR A 98 -3.50 -13.63 -4.02
CA TYR A 98 -4.53 -14.64 -3.80
C TYR A 98 -4.05 -16.06 -4.12
N ASP A 99 -4.66 -17.05 -3.47
CA ASP A 99 -4.43 -18.47 -3.65
C ASP A 99 -5.30 -19.00 -4.81
N LYS A 100 -4.66 -19.40 -5.91
CA LYS A 100 -5.32 -19.89 -7.13
C LYS A 100 -6.13 -21.17 -6.92
N ASN A 101 -5.82 -21.94 -5.88
CA ASN A 101 -6.52 -23.18 -5.58
C ASN A 101 -7.82 -22.95 -4.80
N VAL A 102 -7.96 -21.76 -4.17
CA VAL A 102 -9.13 -21.37 -3.38
C VAL A 102 -10.01 -20.40 -4.16
N LEU A 103 -9.39 -19.48 -4.92
CA LEU A 103 -10.06 -18.41 -5.65
C LEU A 103 -9.41 -18.28 -7.03
N THR A 104 -10.12 -18.68 -8.06
CA THR A 104 -9.66 -18.53 -9.44
C THR A 104 -9.68 -17.06 -9.88
N LEU A 105 -8.87 -16.70 -10.89
CA LEU A 105 -8.88 -15.34 -11.45
C LEU A 105 -10.28 -14.96 -11.94
N GLU A 106 -11.00 -15.89 -12.58
CA GLU A 106 -12.35 -15.65 -13.08
C GLU A 106 -13.32 -15.33 -11.94
N GLU A 107 -13.27 -16.07 -10.85
CA GLU A 107 -14.11 -15.82 -9.68
C GLU A 107 -13.76 -14.50 -9.01
N LEU A 108 -12.47 -14.18 -8.85
CA LEU A 108 -12.01 -12.91 -8.32
C LEU A 108 -12.53 -11.72 -9.15
N LEU A 109 -12.41 -11.80 -10.48
CA LEU A 109 -12.89 -10.76 -11.38
C LEU A 109 -14.41 -10.66 -11.37
N ASN A 110 -15.13 -11.79 -11.34
CA ASN A 110 -16.59 -11.78 -11.23
C ASN A 110 -17.06 -11.11 -9.94
N GLN A 111 -16.38 -11.35 -8.81
CA GLN A 111 -16.66 -10.66 -7.56
C GLN A 111 -16.34 -9.15 -7.67
N PHE A 112 -15.19 -8.78 -8.23
CA PHE A 112 -14.80 -7.39 -8.44
C PHE A 112 -15.83 -6.63 -9.29
N TYR A 113 -16.32 -7.22 -10.38
CA TYR A 113 -17.35 -6.61 -11.23
C TYR A 113 -18.70 -6.38 -10.54
N THR A 114 -18.96 -6.99 -9.39
CA THR A 114 -20.17 -6.71 -8.61
C THR A 114 -20.15 -5.37 -7.89
N ILE A 115 -18.97 -4.79 -7.68
CA ILE A 115 -18.79 -3.57 -6.89
C ILE A 115 -18.42 -2.35 -7.72
N ILE A 116 -18.23 -2.51 -9.03
CA ILE A 116 -17.85 -1.42 -9.93
C ILE A 116 -18.85 -1.28 -11.08
N ASP A 117 -18.85 -0.13 -11.74
CA ASP A 117 -19.46 0.09 -13.05
C ASP A 117 -18.34 0.10 -14.12
N PRO A 118 -18.18 -1.00 -14.89
CA PRO A 118 -17.07 -1.16 -15.82
C PRO A 118 -17.18 -0.27 -17.07
N VAL A 119 -18.33 0.33 -17.33
CA VAL A 119 -18.55 1.23 -18.48
C VAL A 119 -18.48 2.71 -18.13
N SER A 120 -18.31 3.03 -16.84
CA SER A 120 -18.20 4.40 -16.37
C SER A 120 -16.83 4.96 -16.66
N VAL A 121 -16.76 6.11 -17.35
CA VAL A 121 -15.50 6.75 -17.72
C VAL A 121 -15.06 7.72 -16.63
N ASN A 122 -13.84 7.50 -16.08
CA ASN A 122 -13.25 8.35 -15.04
C ASN A 122 -14.20 8.63 -13.85
N ARG A 123 -14.96 7.61 -13.46
CA ARG A 123 -15.96 7.75 -12.40
C ARG A 123 -16.33 6.38 -11.83
N GLN A 124 -16.60 6.35 -10.50
CA GLN A 124 -17.30 5.23 -9.83
C GLN A 124 -18.25 5.79 -8.78
N GLY A 125 -19.55 5.53 -8.95
CA GLY A 125 -20.57 6.08 -8.05
C GLY A 125 -20.51 7.62 -7.97
N ASN A 126 -20.22 8.16 -6.80
CA ASN A 126 -20.09 9.61 -6.56
C ASN A 126 -18.66 10.13 -6.80
N ASP A 127 -17.67 9.25 -6.89
CA ASP A 127 -16.28 9.62 -7.07
C ASP A 127 -16.02 9.91 -8.55
N THR A 128 -15.56 11.13 -8.84
CA THR A 128 -15.34 11.62 -10.21
C THR A 128 -13.90 12.10 -10.36
N GLY A 129 -13.21 11.63 -11.39
CA GLY A 129 -11.81 11.95 -11.71
C GLY A 129 -11.11 10.77 -12.39
N SER A 130 -10.04 11.05 -13.13
CA SER A 130 -9.25 10.03 -13.83
C SER A 130 -8.64 8.99 -12.86
N GLN A 131 -8.40 9.37 -11.61
CA GLN A 131 -7.92 8.49 -10.56
C GLN A 131 -8.92 7.39 -10.18
N TYR A 132 -10.21 7.58 -10.45
CA TYR A 132 -11.27 6.62 -10.16
C TYR A 132 -11.69 5.76 -11.36
N ARG A 133 -10.88 5.76 -12.43
CA ARG A 133 -11.16 4.92 -13.60
C ARG A 133 -11.04 3.43 -13.27
N THR A 134 -11.72 2.62 -14.07
CA THR A 134 -11.61 1.16 -14.02
C THR A 134 -10.42 0.65 -14.84
N GLY A 135 -9.72 -0.37 -14.34
CA GLY A 135 -8.60 -1.02 -15.01
C GLY A 135 -8.01 -2.19 -14.22
#